data_6d421689af3bea07ed0163c4ad5448a7
#
_entry.id   6d421689af3bea07ed0163c4ad5448a7
#
_cell.length_a   1.000
_cell.length_b   1.000
_cell.length_c   1.000
_cell.angle_alpha   90.00
_cell.angle_beta   90.00
_cell.angle_gamma   90.00
#
_symmetry.space_group_name_H-M   'P 1'
#
loop_
_entity.id
_entity.type
_entity.pdbx_description
1 polymer ?
#
loop_
_entity_poly.entity_id
_entity_poly.type
_entity_poly.pdbx_seq_one_letter_code
_entity_poly.pdbx_strand_id
1 'polypeptide(L)'
;MFCINSMADKSTLSRAFNTHLLEFLDDVIRIYPDNPDIAKAKTSLETIKKANPALIIKAWYQKVYMPYQQIIDSGDISFFFDKDYSQDLQSVSNAGEIMKMIDKLREPVRGMNDTNKEHCMTYIQNLSKLSMAYSA
;
A
#
# COMPACT_ATOMS: atom_id res chain seq x y z
N MET A 1 -9.60 -16.47 -20.14
CA MET A 1 -9.91 -16.16 -19.65
C MET A 1 -10.36 -15.81 -18.99
N PHE A 2 -10.52 -15.63 -18.78
CA PHE A 2 -10.92 -15.30 -18.06
C PHE A 2 -11.73 -14.97 -17.46
N CYS A 3 -12.16 -15.33 -17.96
CA CYS A 3 -13.22 -14.74 -17.46
C CYS A 3 -13.45 -14.93 -16.08
N ILE A 4 -13.24 -14.06 -15.44
CA ILE A 4 -13.07 -14.16 -14.06
C ILE A 4 -14.38 -14.02 -13.38
N ASN A 5 -14.69 -14.92 -12.50
CA ASN A 5 -15.83 -14.83 -11.64
C ASN A 5 -15.58 -13.72 -10.63
N SER A 6 -16.24 -12.61 -10.77
CA SER A 6 -15.94 -11.42 -10.02
C SER A 6 -16.04 -11.59 -8.50
N MET A 7 -16.96 -12.40 -8.00
CA MET A 7 -17.13 -12.57 -6.55
C MET A 7 -15.97 -13.34 -5.92
N ALA A 8 -15.61 -14.49 -6.52
CA ALA A 8 -14.46 -15.25 -6.04
C ALA A 8 -13.19 -14.47 -6.21
N ASP A 9 -13.11 -13.69 -7.29
CA ASP A 9 -11.92 -12.92 -7.60
C ASP A 9 -11.69 -11.77 -6.63
N LYS A 10 -12.74 -11.14 -6.14
CA LYS A 10 -12.58 -10.06 -5.16
C LYS A 10 -11.94 -10.58 -3.88
N SER A 11 -12.38 -11.71 -3.40
CA SER A 11 -11.76 -12.33 -2.22
C SER A 11 -10.30 -12.69 -2.50
N THR A 12 -10.01 -13.26 -3.65
CA THR A 12 -8.65 -13.62 -4.06
C THR A 12 -7.79 -12.38 -4.21
N LEU A 13 -8.30 -11.33 -4.83
CA LEU A 13 -7.57 -10.08 -5.02
C LEU A 13 -7.26 -9.40 -3.69
N SER A 14 -8.22 -9.37 -2.78
CA SER A 14 -8.02 -8.81 -1.45
C SER A 14 -6.94 -9.56 -0.69
N ARG A 15 -6.95 -10.88 -0.75
CA ARG A 15 -5.95 -11.71 -0.10
C ARG A 15 -4.57 -11.50 -0.71
N ALA A 16 -4.50 -11.47 -2.03
CA ALA A 16 -3.24 -11.23 -2.73
C ALA A 16 -2.68 -9.85 -2.40
N PHE A 17 -3.55 -8.84 -2.35
CA PHE A 17 -3.16 -7.49 -1.98
C PHE A 17 -2.55 -7.46 -0.59
N ASN A 18 -3.24 -8.04 0.39
CA ASN A 18 -2.77 -8.03 1.77
C ASN A 18 -1.44 -8.77 1.91
N THR A 19 -1.31 -9.90 1.26
CA THR A 19 -0.04 -10.66 1.27
C THR A 19 1.09 -9.83 0.67
N HIS A 20 0.83 -9.19 -0.45
CA HIS A 20 1.84 -8.40 -1.16
C HIS A 20 2.25 -7.17 -0.34
N LEU A 21 1.29 -6.51 0.31
CA LEU A 21 1.58 -5.36 1.16
C LEU A 21 2.45 -5.78 2.35
N LEU A 22 2.14 -6.91 2.97
CA LEU A 22 2.95 -7.40 4.10
C LEU A 22 4.36 -7.80 3.63
N GLU A 23 4.49 -8.36 2.45
CA GLU A 23 5.80 -8.65 1.87
C GLU A 23 6.61 -7.36 1.65
N PHE A 24 5.94 -6.31 1.19
CA PHE A 24 6.57 -5.00 1.02
C PHE A 24 7.11 -4.50 2.36
N LEU A 25 6.29 -4.57 3.40
CA LEU A 25 6.71 -4.15 4.74
C LEU A 25 7.86 -5.01 5.26
N ASP A 26 7.83 -6.31 5.00
CA ASP A 26 8.94 -7.19 5.40
C ASP A 26 10.24 -6.80 4.71
N ASP A 27 10.19 -6.43 3.44
CA ASP A 27 11.38 -5.98 2.71
C ASP A 27 11.92 -4.68 3.29
N VAL A 28 11.03 -3.74 3.64
CA VAL A 28 11.47 -2.49 4.26
C VAL A 28 12.05 -2.75 5.65
N ILE A 29 11.45 -3.64 6.42
CA ILE A 29 11.99 -4.04 7.73
C ILE A 29 13.38 -4.64 7.59
N ARG A 30 13.59 -5.44 6.56
CA ARG A 30 14.89 -6.07 6.32
C ARG A 30 15.97 -5.03 6.07
N ILE A 31 15.61 -3.93 5.40
CA ILE A 31 16.54 -2.83 5.12
C ILE A 31 16.76 -1.97 6.36
N TYR A 32 15.73 -1.76 7.16
CA TYR A 32 15.77 -0.92 8.36
C TYR A 32 15.27 -1.71 9.58
N PRO A 33 16.04 -2.73 10.04
CA PRO A 33 15.57 -3.61 11.11
C PRO A 33 15.37 -2.91 12.45
N ASP A 34 16.02 -1.79 12.65
CA ASP A 34 15.93 -1.05 13.91
C ASP A 34 14.84 0.03 13.91
N ASN A 35 14.07 0.15 12.84
CA ASN A 35 13.01 1.16 12.78
C ASN A 35 11.71 0.58 13.37
N PRO A 36 11.31 1.06 14.57
CA PRO A 36 10.13 0.51 15.24
C PRO A 36 8.81 0.89 14.57
N ASP A 37 8.78 2.01 13.82
CA ASP A 37 7.55 2.47 13.19
C ASP A 37 7.08 1.52 12.10
N ILE A 38 8.03 0.95 11.35
CA ILE A 38 7.67 0.02 10.27
C ILE A 38 7.14 -1.28 10.85
N ALA A 39 7.78 -1.79 11.90
CA ALA A 39 7.32 -3.01 12.58
C ALA A 39 5.92 -2.81 13.16
N LYS A 40 5.66 -1.64 13.76
CA LYS A 40 4.34 -1.32 14.29
C LYS A 40 3.30 -1.22 13.17
N ALA A 41 3.67 -0.63 12.04
CA ALA A 41 2.78 -0.53 10.88
C ALA A 41 2.37 -1.92 10.40
N LYS A 42 3.33 -2.83 10.31
CA LYS A 42 3.05 -4.21 9.92
C LYS A 42 2.06 -4.87 10.88
N THR A 43 2.32 -4.77 12.18
CA THR A 43 1.44 -5.35 13.20
C THR A 43 0.03 -4.78 13.11
N SER A 44 -0.09 -3.47 12.92
CA SER A 44 -1.40 -2.83 12.79
C SER A 44 -2.14 -3.30 11.55
N LEU A 45 -1.44 -3.43 10.43
CA LEU A 45 -2.07 -3.92 9.19
C LEU A 45 -2.51 -5.37 9.33
N GLU A 46 -1.74 -6.20 10.02
CA GLU A 46 -2.14 -7.57 10.29
C GLU A 46 -3.41 -7.62 11.13
N THR A 47 -3.54 -6.74 12.10
CA THR A 47 -4.75 -6.65 12.92
C THR A 47 -5.96 -6.22 12.09
N ILE A 48 -5.79 -5.21 11.25
CA ILE A 48 -6.86 -4.73 10.37
C ILE A 48 -7.27 -5.83 9.39
N LYS A 49 -6.30 -6.52 8.83
CA LYS A 49 -6.54 -7.62 7.89
C LYS A 49 -7.41 -8.70 8.52
N LYS A 50 -7.18 -9.04 9.78
CA LYS A 50 -7.98 -10.04 10.47
C LYS A 50 -9.40 -9.57 10.72
N ALA A 51 -9.57 -8.29 11.05
CA ALA A 51 -10.89 -7.74 11.36
C ALA A 51 -11.71 -7.44 10.10
N ASN A 52 -11.05 -6.94 9.05
CA ASN A 52 -11.74 -6.56 7.81
C ASN A 52 -10.75 -6.66 6.65
N PRO A 53 -10.61 -7.85 6.05
CA PRO A 53 -9.58 -8.07 5.02
C PRO A 53 -9.74 -7.22 3.76
N ALA A 54 -10.95 -6.76 3.45
CA ALA A 54 -11.17 -5.96 2.25
C ALA A 54 -10.93 -4.46 2.47
N LEU A 55 -10.78 -4.03 3.71
CA LEU A 55 -10.66 -2.59 4.00
C LEU A 55 -9.38 -2.00 3.41
N ILE A 56 -8.28 -2.74 3.48
CA ILE A 56 -6.97 -2.23 3.06
C ILE A 56 -6.95 -1.96 1.56
N ILE A 57 -7.41 -2.92 0.77
CA ILE A 57 -7.41 -2.76 -0.70
C ILE A 57 -8.35 -1.64 -1.14
N LYS A 58 -9.50 -1.49 -0.46
CA LYS A 58 -10.43 -0.40 -0.76
C LYS A 58 -9.83 0.96 -0.43
N ALA A 59 -9.16 1.07 0.73
CA ALA A 59 -8.52 2.31 1.14
C ALA A 59 -7.40 2.68 0.18
N TRP A 60 -6.60 1.71 -0.23
CA TRP A 60 -5.53 1.95 -1.21
C TRP A 60 -6.11 2.52 -2.51
N TYR A 61 -7.15 1.90 -3.04
CA TYR A 61 -7.75 2.34 -4.28
C TYR A 61 -8.25 3.79 -4.19
N GLN A 62 -8.98 4.11 -3.12
CA GLN A 62 -9.62 5.41 -2.96
C GLN A 62 -8.65 6.52 -2.59
N LYS A 63 -7.65 6.21 -1.78
CA LYS A 63 -6.79 7.23 -1.17
C LYS A 63 -5.39 7.30 -1.77
N VAL A 64 -4.93 6.22 -2.39
CA VAL A 64 -3.60 6.16 -2.98
C VAL A 64 -3.67 6.14 -4.50
N TYR A 65 -4.36 5.16 -5.08
CA TYR A 65 -4.32 4.99 -6.53
C TYR A 65 -5.12 6.06 -7.27
N MET A 66 -6.38 6.26 -6.90
CA MET A 66 -7.26 7.20 -7.64
C MET A 66 -6.67 8.61 -7.70
N PRO A 67 -6.22 9.21 -6.58
CA PRO A 67 -5.69 10.57 -6.62
C PRO A 67 -4.37 10.69 -7.37
N TYR A 68 -3.56 9.63 -7.41
CA TYR A 68 -2.18 9.69 -7.93
C TYR A 68 -1.94 8.71 -9.07
N GLN A 69 -2.99 8.34 -9.77
CA GLN A 69 -2.97 7.31 -10.80
C GLN A 69 -1.88 7.53 -11.84
N GLN A 70 -1.81 8.73 -12.40
CA GLN A 70 -0.84 9.04 -13.44
C GLN A 70 0.61 8.94 -12.95
N ILE A 71 0.83 9.38 -11.74
CA ILE A 71 2.17 9.38 -11.13
C ILE A 71 2.61 7.95 -10.83
N ILE A 72 1.71 7.15 -10.29
CA ILE A 72 1.98 5.74 -9.99
C ILE A 72 2.24 4.99 -11.30
N ASP A 73 1.39 5.20 -12.30
CA ASP A 73 1.54 4.50 -13.58
C ASP A 73 2.83 4.92 -14.30
N SER A 74 3.29 6.15 -14.11
CA SER A 74 4.55 6.62 -14.69
C SER A 74 5.78 6.12 -13.94
N GLY A 75 5.62 5.62 -12.72
CA GLY A 75 6.73 5.16 -11.92
C GLY A 75 7.53 6.26 -11.23
N ASP A 76 6.95 7.44 -11.04
CA ASP A 76 7.63 8.54 -10.38
C ASP A 76 7.55 8.40 -8.86
N ILE A 77 8.49 7.65 -8.32
CA ILE A 77 8.52 7.34 -6.89
C ILE A 77 8.88 8.57 -6.05
N SER A 78 9.69 9.49 -6.60
CA SER A 78 10.08 10.67 -5.80
C SER A 78 8.88 11.53 -5.47
N PHE A 79 7.98 11.75 -6.41
CA PHE A 79 6.74 12.47 -6.13
C PHE A 79 5.93 11.76 -5.05
N PHE A 80 5.82 10.44 -5.15
CA PHE A 80 5.02 9.66 -4.20
C PHE A 80 5.49 9.85 -2.76
N PHE A 81 6.80 9.86 -2.55
CA PHE A 81 7.35 10.00 -1.20
C PHE A 81 7.50 11.44 -0.73
N ASP A 82 7.48 12.40 -1.65
CA ASP A 82 7.54 13.81 -1.30
C ASP A 82 6.15 14.39 -0.99
N LYS A 83 5.10 13.68 -1.35
CA LYS A 83 3.74 14.13 -1.12
C LYS A 83 3.42 14.13 0.38
N ASP A 84 2.83 15.22 0.84
CA ASP A 84 2.33 15.33 2.21
C ASP A 84 0.91 14.78 2.27
N TYR A 85 0.74 13.67 2.96
CA TYR A 85 -0.55 12.99 3.09
C TYR A 85 -1.38 13.48 4.26
N SER A 86 -0.91 14.48 5.01
CA SER A 86 -1.59 14.91 6.23
C SER A 86 -3.05 15.34 5.97
N GLN A 87 -3.33 15.95 4.83
CA GLN A 87 -4.69 16.34 4.49
C GLN A 87 -5.57 15.13 4.19
N ASP A 88 -5.00 14.13 3.55
CA ASP A 88 -5.73 12.90 3.24
C ASP A 88 -6.07 12.11 4.50
N LEU A 89 -5.31 12.33 5.57
CA LEU A 89 -5.50 11.64 6.85
C LEU A 89 -6.61 12.26 7.71
N GLN A 90 -7.12 13.41 7.31
CA GLN A 90 -8.15 14.13 8.08
C GLN A 90 -9.54 13.49 7.98
N SER A 91 -9.79 12.71 6.94
CA SER A 91 -11.06 12.00 6.84
C SER A 91 -10.95 10.75 7.69
N VAL A 92 -11.39 10.86 8.91
CA VAL A 92 -11.12 9.87 9.91
C VAL A 92 -12.03 8.67 9.81
N SER A 93 -11.42 7.55 9.65
CA SER A 93 -12.06 6.26 9.74
C SER A 93 -10.93 5.25 9.86
N ASN A 94 -11.24 3.97 9.78
CA ASN A 94 -10.20 2.94 9.70
C ASN A 94 -9.27 3.16 8.52
N ALA A 95 -9.76 3.79 7.45
CA ALA A 95 -8.92 4.17 6.32
C ALA A 95 -7.85 5.19 6.72
N GLY A 96 -8.16 6.09 7.63
CA GLY A 96 -7.18 7.04 8.16
C GLY A 96 -6.01 6.37 8.84
N GLU A 97 -6.27 5.30 9.59
CA GLU A 97 -5.19 4.54 10.22
C GLU A 97 -4.29 3.88 9.18
N ILE A 98 -4.89 3.33 8.12
CA ILE A 98 -4.13 2.72 7.03
C ILE A 98 -3.24 3.77 6.37
N MET A 99 -3.76 4.96 6.12
CA MET A 99 -3.00 6.04 5.49
C MET A 99 -1.85 6.52 6.38
N LYS A 100 -2.05 6.56 7.70
CA LYS A 100 -0.97 6.89 8.63
C LYS A 100 0.16 5.87 8.54
N MET A 101 -0.18 4.61 8.41
CA MET A 101 0.83 3.56 8.28
C MET A 101 1.59 3.66 6.97
N ILE A 102 0.89 3.98 5.88
CA ILE A 102 1.52 4.19 4.58
C ILE A 102 2.46 5.40 4.63
N ASP A 103 2.01 6.49 5.28
CA ASP A 103 2.84 7.69 5.41
C ASP A 103 4.14 7.41 6.17
N LYS A 104 4.11 6.51 7.14
CA LYS A 104 5.32 6.16 7.91
C LYS A 104 6.39 5.47 7.07
N LEU A 105 6.04 4.94 5.91
CA LEU A 105 7.01 4.35 4.99
C LEU A 105 7.75 5.41 4.17
N ARG A 106 7.24 6.63 4.13
CA ARG A 106 7.77 7.67 3.24
C ARG A 106 9.22 8.01 3.53
N GLU A 107 9.57 8.27 4.79
CA GLU A 107 10.94 8.64 5.16
C GLU A 107 11.93 7.49 4.95
N PRO A 108 11.65 6.26 5.42
CA PRO A 108 12.56 5.16 5.17
C PRO A 108 12.83 4.92 3.68
N VAL A 109 11.77 4.98 2.85
CA VAL A 109 11.94 4.71 1.42
C VAL A 109 12.68 5.84 0.74
N ARG A 110 12.45 7.09 1.14
CA ARG A 110 13.18 8.24 0.60
C ARG A 110 14.68 8.09 0.78
N GLY A 111 15.12 7.49 1.89
CA GLY A 111 16.53 7.29 2.20
C GLY A 111 17.17 6.09 1.55
N MET A 112 16.42 5.28 0.80
CA MET A 112 16.96 4.09 0.15
C MET A 112 17.81 4.44 -1.07
N ASN A 113 18.64 3.48 -1.51
CA ASN A 113 19.35 3.60 -2.78
C ASN A 113 18.36 3.43 -3.94
N ASP A 114 18.82 3.73 -5.16
CA ASP A 114 17.95 3.73 -6.34
C ASP A 114 17.34 2.36 -6.63
N THR A 115 18.13 1.30 -6.47
CA THR A 115 17.64 -0.07 -6.71
C THR A 115 16.50 -0.41 -5.77
N ASN A 116 16.64 -0.10 -4.48
CA ASN A 116 15.61 -0.37 -3.50
C ASN A 116 14.37 0.50 -3.74
N LYS A 117 14.57 1.76 -4.15
CA LYS A 117 13.44 2.63 -4.51
C LYS A 117 12.64 2.06 -5.68
N GLU A 118 13.32 1.52 -6.68
CA GLU A 118 12.66 0.88 -7.81
C GLU A 118 11.85 -0.32 -7.38
N HIS A 119 12.38 -1.13 -6.47
CA HIS A 119 11.64 -2.26 -5.91
C HIS A 119 10.38 -1.78 -5.19
N CYS A 120 10.51 -0.72 -4.40
CA CYS A 120 9.35 -0.15 -3.71
C CYS A 120 8.30 0.34 -4.71
N MET A 121 8.74 0.99 -5.78
CA MET A 121 7.81 1.47 -6.81
C MET A 121 7.09 0.30 -7.48
N THR A 122 7.80 -0.80 -7.73
CA THR A 122 7.19 -1.99 -8.29
C THR A 122 6.10 -2.55 -7.36
N TYR A 123 6.36 -2.59 -6.05
CA TYR A 123 5.34 -2.98 -5.08
C TYR A 123 4.12 -2.06 -5.16
N ILE A 124 4.35 -0.75 -5.17
CA ILE A 124 3.27 0.23 -5.22
C ILE A 124 2.45 0.07 -6.49
N GLN A 125 3.09 -0.13 -7.63
CA GLN A 125 2.39 -0.35 -8.89
C GLN A 125 1.58 -1.62 -8.88
N ASN A 126 2.14 -2.71 -8.35
CA ASN A 126 1.44 -3.99 -8.28
C ASN A 126 0.25 -3.93 -7.31
N LEU A 127 0.43 -3.29 -6.16
CA LEU A 127 -0.67 -3.08 -5.22
C LEU A 127 -1.78 -2.26 -5.87
N SER A 128 -1.42 -1.25 -6.63
CA SER A 128 -2.38 -0.39 -7.33
C SER A 128 -3.15 -1.15 -8.40
N LYS A 129 -2.47 -2.01 -9.15
CA LYS A 129 -3.12 -2.87 -10.15
C LYS A 129 -4.13 -3.81 -9.49
N LEU A 130 -3.76 -4.41 -8.36
CA LEU A 130 -4.68 -5.27 -7.62
C LEU A 130 -5.89 -4.49 -7.11
N SER A 131 -5.67 -3.27 -6.62
CA SER A 131 -6.77 -2.44 -6.12
C SER A 131 -7.71 -2.02 -7.26
N MET A 132 -7.16 -1.72 -8.42
CA MET A 132 -7.96 -1.36 -9.59
C MET A 132 -8.81 -2.56 -10.04
N ALA A 133 -8.21 -3.74 -10.10
CA ALA A 133 -8.93 -4.95 -10.48
C ALA A 133 -10.05 -5.25 -9.49
N TYR A 134 -9.80 -5.06 -8.21
CA TYR A 134 -10.81 -5.26 -7.17
C TYR A 134 -11.99 -4.31 -7.34
N SER A 135 -11.74 -3.09 -7.76
CA SER A 135 -12.77 -2.05 -7.88
C SER A 135 -13.51 -2.07 -9.22
N ALA A 136 -13.04 -2.87 -10.15
CA ALA A 136 -13.67 -2.98 -11.46
C ALA A 136 -15.01 -3.70 -11.41
#